data_343fc777def5bdc4f43009f6b2dd331a
#
_entry.id   343fc777def5bdc4f43009f6b2dd331a
#
_cell.length_a   1.000
_cell.length_b   1.000
_cell.length_c   1.000
_cell.angle_alpha   90.00
_cell.angle_beta   90.00
_cell.angle_gamma   90.00
#
_symmetry.space_group_name_H-M   'P 1'
#
loop_
_entity.id
_entity.type
_entity.pdbx_description
1 polymer ?
#
loop_
_entity_poly.entity_id
_entity_poly.type
_entity_poly.pdbx_seq_one_letter_code
_entity_poly.pdbx_strand_id
1 'polypeptide(L)'
;MRLWLNRSAEISLREQLITQVVLGILTREILPGQKLPSTRELARRFGIHPNTASASYRELERDGWLEFRHGSGVFVANSRPSTPLSPEMAVDQLIGELATKARKIGASDSLLRTRLRRWLSLAPLARWLVIEPDPELRKIVTVEMESSLALPVAACTPDECAEASLLERSEETQIARSIPVCLPSKAAMVRKLLPAGTVLTVFQINPVASALEANLERYLPEHSADLVGIASHWGEFQRIGRTMILAAGLSPENLLVRDATRPGWKRGLESTSGVICDIVTAQQLPKQCFPIVFRLLDAASIAQLRALEAELSAVEPAIY
;
A
#
# COMPACT_ATOMS: atom_id res chain seq x y z
N MET A 1 11.63 3.63 -37.19
CA MET A 1 10.99 2.96 -36.07
C MET A 1 11.92 1.89 -35.52
N ARG A 2 12.41 2.04 -34.30
CA ARG A 2 13.18 1.04 -33.57
C ARG A 2 12.24 0.39 -32.57
N LEU A 3 11.82 -0.86 -32.83
CA LEU A 3 11.06 -1.68 -31.89
C LEU A 3 11.97 -2.76 -31.32
N TRP A 4 11.75 -3.13 -30.09
CA TRP A 4 12.47 -4.23 -29.44
C TRP A 4 11.44 -5.11 -28.73
N LEU A 5 11.39 -6.36 -29.10
CA LEU A 5 10.48 -7.33 -28.53
C LEU A 5 11.28 -8.35 -27.71
N ASN A 6 10.91 -8.51 -26.45
CA ASN A 6 11.52 -9.47 -25.55
C ASN A 6 10.55 -10.65 -25.31
N ARG A 7 10.94 -11.83 -25.77
CA ARG A 7 10.14 -13.07 -25.61
C ARG A 7 10.13 -13.61 -24.18
N SER A 8 11.11 -13.23 -23.38
CA SER A 8 11.26 -13.65 -21.98
C SER A 8 10.61 -12.66 -21.00
N ALA A 9 9.97 -11.61 -21.49
CA ALA A 9 9.26 -10.67 -20.63
C ALA A 9 7.89 -11.25 -20.22
N GLU A 10 7.42 -10.89 -19.05
CA GLU A 10 6.08 -11.25 -18.54
C GLU A 10 4.96 -10.67 -19.41
N ILE A 11 5.24 -9.57 -20.12
CA ILE A 11 4.29 -8.87 -21.00
C ILE A 11 4.26 -9.56 -22.37
N SER A 12 3.07 -9.80 -22.90
CA SER A 12 2.88 -10.45 -24.19
C SER A 12 3.54 -9.69 -25.36
N LEU A 13 4.04 -10.38 -26.37
CA LEU A 13 4.63 -9.76 -27.57
C LEU A 13 3.64 -8.83 -28.30
N ARG A 14 2.34 -9.12 -28.22
CA ARG A 14 1.26 -8.28 -28.74
C ARG A 14 1.20 -6.95 -28.01
N GLU A 15 1.18 -6.98 -26.72
CA GLU A 15 1.12 -5.81 -25.86
C GLU A 15 2.39 -4.95 -25.96
N GLN A 16 3.57 -5.59 -25.96
CA GLN A 16 4.84 -4.90 -26.23
C GLN A 16 4.83 -4.17 -27.57
N LEU A 17 4.28 -4.78 -28.60
CA LEU A 17 4.19 -4.17 -29.93
C LEU A 17 3.23 -2.97 -29.95
N ILE A 18 2.05 -3.12 -29.34
CA ILE A 18 1.04 -2.05 -29.22
C ILE A 18 1.64 -0.86 -28.48
N THR A 19 2.17 -1.10 -27.29
CA THR A 19 2.77 -0.06 -26.44
C THR A 19 3.88 0.70 -27.16
N GLN A 20 4.79 -0.01 -27.85
CA GLN A 20 5.90 0.65 -28.55
C GLN A 20 5.48 1.44 -29.79
N VAL A 21 4.44 1.00 -30.51
CA VAL A 21 3.89 1.77 -31.61
C VAL A 21 3.21 3.05 -31.11
N VAL A 22 2.39 2.93 -30.06
CA VAL A 22 1.71 4.09 -29.44
C VAL A 22 2.74 5.08 -28.91
N LEU A 23 3.75 4.60 -28.17
CA LEU A 23 4.84 5.46 -27.66
C LEU A 23 5.58 6.16 -28.81
N GLY A 24 5.92 5.44 -29.88
CA GLY A 24 6.57 6.03 -31.06
C GLY A 24 5.73 7.14 -31.70
N ILE A 25 4.41 7.01 -31.70
CA ILE A 25 3.49 8.04 -32.21
C ILE A 25 3.42 9.23 -31.23
N LEU A 26 3.28 8.96 -29.93
CA LEU A 26 3.20 9.98 -28.90
C LEU A 26 4.49 10.82 -28.79
N THR A 27 5.64 10.19 -28.89
CA THR A 27 6.96 10.85 -28.84
C THR A 27 7.37 11.47 -30.18
N ARG A 28 6.54 11.36 -31.23
CA ARG A 28 6.82 11.81 -32.60
C ARG A 28 8.04 11.15 -33.27
N GLU A 29 8.47 10.00 -32.78
CA GLU A 29 9.41 9.14 -33.52
C GLU A 29 8.74 8.51 -34.74
N ILE A 30 7.42 8.33 -34.69
CA ILE A 30 6.57 7.94 -35.80
C ILE A 30 5.58 9.07 -36.06
N LEU A 31 5.61 9.64 -37.25
CA LEU A 31 4.84 10.84 -37.57
C LEU A 31 3.41 10.49 -38.01
N PRO A 32 2.42 11.37 -37.77
CA PRO A 32 1.09 11.25 -38.37
C PRO A 32 1.19 11.10 -39.90
N GLY A 33 0.39 10.21 -40.46
CA GLY A 33 0.40 9.89 -41.89
C GLY A 33 1.59 9.03 -42.36
N GLN A 34 2.54 8.71 -41.48
CA GLN A 34 3.69 7.87 -41.83
C GLN A 34 3.25 6.43 -42.11
N LYS A 35 3.77 5.86 -43.20
CA LYS A 35 3.57 4.45 -43.54
C LYS A 35 4.38 3.55 -42.63
N LEU A 36 3.72 2.52 -42.06
CA LEU A 36 4.32 1.50 -41.22
C LEU A 36 4.67 0.26 -42.07
N PRO A 37 5.61 -0.60 -41.60
CA PRO A 37 5.87 -1.90 -42.20
C PRO A 37 4.59 -2.73 -42.29
N SER A 38 4.46 -3.54 -43.33
CA SER A 38 3.35 -4.47 -43.43
C SER A 38 3.40 -5.49 -42.28
N THR A 39 2.26 -6.11 -41.94
CA THR A 39 2.19 -7.15 -40.91
C THR A 39 3.12 -8.33 -41.18
N ARG A 40 3.31 -8.69 -42.45
CA ARG A 40 4.25 -9.75 -42.86
C ARG A 40 5.72 -9.30 -42.67
N GLU A 41 6.03 -8.08 -43.01
CA GLU A 41 7.37 -7.52 -42.85
C GLU A 41 7.72 -7.36 -41.37
N LEU A 42 6.76 -6.89 -40.54
CA LEU A 42 6.89 -6.77 -39.11
C LEU A 42 7.14 -8.16 -38.47
N ALA A 43 6.31 -9.14 -38.83
CA ALA A 43 6.45 -10.51 -38.35
C ALA A 43 7.82 -11.10 -38.66
N ARG A 44 8.30 -10.94 -39.90
CA ARG A 44 9.61 -11.39 -40.32
C ARG A 44 10.74 -10.67 -39.60
N ARG A 45 10.67 -9.34 -39.45
CA ARG A 45 11.72 -8.53 -38.86
C ARG A 45 11.94 -8.83 -37.38
N PHE A 46 10.85 -9.08 -36.64
CA PHE A 46 10.88 -9.33 -35.19
C PHE A 46 10.72 -10.80 -34.81
N GLY A 47 10.62 -11.70 -35.82
CA GLY A 47 10.48 -13.13 -35.61
C GLY A 47 9.18 -13.51 -34.85
N ILE A 48 8.12 -12.72 -34.95
CA ILE A 48 6.83 -12.99 -34.31
C ILE A 48 5.87 -13.66 -35.29
N HIS A 49 4.81 -14.30 -34.78
CA HIS A 49 3.81 -14.89 -35.63
C HIS A 49 3.03 -13.81 -36.42
N PRO A 50 2.72 -13.99 -37.72
CA PRO A 50 1.97 -13.03 -38.54
C PRO A 50 0.62 -12.63 -37.90
N ASN A 51 -0.07 -13.58 -37.24
CA ASN A 51 -1.33 -13.32 -36.57
C ASN A 51 -1.16 -12.36 -35.39
N THR A 52 -0.05 -12.42 -34.65
CA THR A 52 0.27 -11.50 -33.57
C THR A 52 0.44 -10.08 -34.12
N ALA A 53 1.22 -9.91 -35.17
CA ALA A 53 1.41 -8.62 -35.84
C ALA A 53 0.08 -8.05 -36.38
N SER A 54 -0.73 -8.92 -37.01
CA SER A 54 -2.03 -8.53 -37.56
C SER A 54 -3.02 -8.15 -36.46
N ALA A 55 -3.08 -8.91 -35.36
CA ALA A 55 -3.96 -8.60 -34.22
C ALA A 55 -3.57 -7.29 -33.55
N SER A 56 -2.27 -7.02 -33.36
CA SER A 56 -1.78 -5.75 -32.79
C SER A 56 -2.17 -4.55 -33.65
N TYR A 57 -1.99 -4.67 -34.97
CA TYR A 57 -2.34 -3.56 -35.87
C TYR A 57 -3.84 -3.31 -35.96
N ARG A 58 -4.68 -4.35 -35.93
CA ARG A 58 -6.15 -4.20 -35.89
C ARG A 58 -6.63 -3.54 -34.59
N GLU A 59 -5.97 -3.86 -33.48
CA GLU A 59 -6.29 -3.22 -32.21
C GLU A 59 -5.93 -1.73 -32.25
N LEU A 60 -4.73 -1.39 -32.73
CA LEU A 60 -4.30 -0.02 -32.93
C LEU A 60 -5.19 0.76 -33.90
N GLU A 61 -5.73 0.11 -34.93
CA GLU A 61 -6.71 0.70 -35.84
C GLU A 61 -8.03 0.94 -35.13
N ARG A 62 -8.57 -0.06 -34.43
CA ARG A 62 -9.81 0.08 -33.64
C ARG A 62 -9.71 1.23 -32.63
N ASP A 63 -8.56 1.39 -32.02
CA ASP A 63 -8.30 2.42 -31.03
C ASP A 63 -7.93 3.78 -31.64
N GLY A 64 -7.93 3.86 -32.99
CA GLY A 64 -7.76 5.11 -33.75
C GLY A 64 -6.30 5.59 -33.90
N TRP A 65 -5.31 4.76 -33.59
CA TRP A 65 -3.90 5.08 -33.76
C TRP A 65 -3.40 4.84 -35.18
N LEU A 66 -3.95 3.84 -35.86
CA LEU A 66 -3.58 3.47 -37.21
C LEU A 66 -4.77 3.51 -38.16
N GLU A 67 -4.46 3.55 -39.45
CA GLU A 67 -5.41 3.54 -40.55
C GLU A 67 -4.94 2.55 -41.62
N PHE A 68 -5.78 1.56 -41.95
CA PHE A 68 -5.53 0.68 -43.08
C PHE A 68 -6.07 1.34 -44.37
N ARG A 69 -5.18 1.57 -45.34
CA ARG A 69 -5.57 2.07 -46.65
C ARG A 69 -5.47 0.91 -47.65
N HIS A 70 -6.62 0.57 -48.21
CA HIS A 70 -6.73 -0.56 -49.14
C HIS A 70 -5.69 -0.49 -50.26
N GLY A 71 -4.97 -1.56 -50.49
CA GLY A 71 -3.88 -1.62 -51.51
C GLY A 71 -2.63 -0.81 -51.18
N SER A 72 -2.65 0.07 -50.17
CA SER A 72 -1.55 0.99 -49.87
C SER A 72 -0.77 0.61 -48.60
N GLY A 73 -1.43 -0.10 -47.65
CA GLY A 73 -0.81 -0.57 -46.43
C GLY A 73 -1.34 0.10 -45.14
N VAL A 74 -0.53 0.11 -44.08
CA VAL A 74 -0.87 0.62 -42.79
C VAL A 74 -0.19 1.97 -42.57
N PHE A 75 -0.92 2.96 -42.10
CA PHE A 75 -0.45 4.33 -41.85
C PHE A 75 -0.82 4.76 -40.42
N VAL A 76 -0.04 5.66 -39.88
CA VAL A 76 -0.41 6.35 -38.63
C VAL A 76 -1.58 7.29 -38.91
N ALA A 77 -2.59 7.29 -38.07
CA ALA A 77 -3.72 8.18 -38.19
C ALA A 77 -3.29 9.66 -38.12
N ASN A 78 -3.93 10.52 -38.91
CA ASN A 78 -3.58 11.95 -38.94
C ASN A 78 -4.07 12.72 -37.72
N SER A 79 -5.12 12.24 -37.06
CA SER A 79 -5.65 12.80 -35.80
C SER A 79 -5.38 11.82 -34.66
N ARG A 80 -5.03 12.37 -33.49
CA ARG A 80 -4.95 11.54 -32.29
C ARG A 80 -6.33 11.04 -31.90
N PRO A 81 -6.43 9.82 -31.34
CA PRO A 81 -7.69 9.37 -30.74
C PRO A 81 -8.18 10.39 -29.73
N SER A 82 -9.46 10.66 -29.74
CA SER A 82 -10.12 11.54 -28.76
C SER A 82 -10.32 10.85 -27.39
N THR A 83 -10.05 9.55 -27.31
CA THR A 83 -10.11 8.80 -26.05
C THR A 83 -8.98 9.24 -25.12
N PRO A 84 -9.27 9.59 -23.85
CA PRO A 84 -8.23 9.88 -22.87
C PRO A 84 -7.29 8.68 -22.73
N LEU A 85 -5.98 8.93 -22.65
CA LEU A 85 -5.01 7.88 -22.33
C LEU A 85 -5.34 7.30 -20.95
N SER A 86 -5.21 5.97 -20.80
CA SER A 86 -5.20 5.43 -19.44
C SER A 86 -4.04 6.04 -18.64
N PRO A 87 -4.13 6.09 -17.30
CA PRO A 87 -3.04 6.57 -16.47
C PRO A 87 -1.71 5.87 -16.78
N GLU A 88 -1.72 4.57 -17.04
CA GLU A 88 -0.54 3.78 -17.40
C GLU A 88 0.07 4.26 -18.73
N MET A 89 -0.76 4.44 -19.74
CA MET A 89 -0.29 4.95 -21.05
C MET A 89 0.24 6.37 -20.97
N ALA A 90 -0.33 7.21 -20.11
CA ALA A 90 0.17 8.56 -19.88
C ALA A 90 1.54 8.53 -19.21
N VAL A 91 1.75 7.66 -18.23
CA VAL A 91 3.07 7.44 -17.59
C VAL A 91 4.08 6.90 -18.60
N ASP A 92 3.71 5.92 -19.41
CA ASP A 92 4.57 5.37 -20.46
C ASP A 92 4.99 6.44 -21.47
N GLN A 93 4.09 7.35 -21.84
CA GLN A 93 4.41 8.51 -22.68
C GLN A 93 5.51 9.38 -22.04
N LEU A 94 5.35 9.74 -20.77
CA LEU A 94 6.33 10.56 -20.04
C LEU A 94 7.69 9.86 -19.95
N ILE A 95 7.71 8.56 -19.68
CA ILE A 95 8.95 7.76 -19.67
C ILE A 95 9.60 7.75 -21.06
N GLY A 96 8.83 7.58 -22.11
CA GLY A 96 9.32 7.62 -23.50
C GLY A 96 9.92 8.98 -23.88
N GLU A 97 9.26 10.07 -23.51
CA GLU A 97 9.78 11.42 -23.71
C GLU A 97 11.09 11.66 -22.94
N LEU A 98 11.14 11.23 -21.68
CA LEU A 98 12.35 11.30 -20.85
C LEU A 98 13.51 10.53 -21.49
N ALA A 99 13.28 9.29 -21.91
CA ALA A 99 14.29 8.46 -22.57
C ALA A 99 14.81 9.11 -23.87
N THR A 100 13.91 9.69 -24.65
CA THR A 100 14.27 10.38 -25.90
C THR A 100 15.11 11.64 -25.62
N LYS A 101 14.73 12.44 -24.62
CA LYS A 101 15.49 13.63 -24.20
C LYS A 101 16.87 13.25 -23.63
N ALA A 102 16.94 12.19 -22.81
CA ALA A 102 18.19 11.69 -22.25
C ALA A 102 19.18 11.26 -23.34
N ARG A 103 18.72 10.53 -24.37
CA ARG A 103 19.57 10.13 -25.52
C ARG A 103 20.08 11.33 -26.31
N LYS A 104 19.28 12.38 -26.48
CA LYS A 104 19.70 13.62 -27.17
C LYS A 104 20.86 14.34 -26.48
N ILE A 105 20.96 14.24 -25.15
CA ILE A 105 22.08 14.79 -24.39
C ILE A 105 23.23 13.77 -24.20
N GLY A 106 23.19 12.63 -24.90
CA GLY A 106 24.26 11.63 -24.87
C GLY A 106 24.20 10.67 -23.67
N ALA A 107 23.12 10.67 -22.89
CA ALA A 107 22.97 9.73 -21.77
C ALA A 107 22.68 8.32 -22.29
N SER A 108 23.39 7.32 -21.75
CA SER A 108 23.10 5.91 -22.02
C SER A 108 21.84 5.44 -21.29
N ASP A 109 21.17 4.41 -21.79
CA ASP A 109 20.00 3.82 -21.13
C ASP A 109 20.34 3.24 -19.74
N SER A 110 21.59 2.80 -19.53
CA SER A 110 22.08 2.35 -18.20
C SER A 110 22.22 3.51 -17.22
N LEU A 111 22.75 4.65 -17.67
CA LEU A 111 22.84 5.86 -16.86
C LEU A 111 21.46 6.37 -16.51
N LEU A 112 20.55 6.45 -17.48
CA LEU A 112 19.16 6.88 -17.26
C LEU A 112 18.48 5.99 -16.22
N ARG A 113 18.60 4.67 -16.35
CA ARG A 113 18.04 3.70 -15.40
C ARG A 113 18.58 3.90 -13.99
N THR A 114 19.90 4.04 -13.84
CA THR A 114 20.54 4.28 -12.54
C THR A 114 20.08 5.59 -11.91
N ARG A 115 19.96 6.66 -12.70
CA ARG A 115 19.50 7.97 -12.20
C ARG A 115 18.03 7.95 -11.84
N LEU A 116 17.19 7.30 -12.64
CA LEU A 116 15.75 7.17 -12.37
C LEU A 116 15.51 6.37 -11.09
N ARG A 117 16.20 5.24 -10.90
CA ARG A 117 16.14 4.47 -9.64
C ARG A 117 16.50 5.33 -8.44
N ARG A 118 17.64 6.04 -8.53
CA ARG A 118 18.05 6.94 -7.45
C ARG A 118 17.00 8.02 -7.18
N TRP A 119 16.41 8.60 -8.21
CA TRP A 119 15.36 9.61 -8.09
C TRP A 119 14.08 9.05 -7.45
N LEU A 120 13.66 7.88 -7.86
CA LEU A 120 12.51 7.20 -7.28
C LEU A 120 12.75 6.77 -5.82
N SER A 121 14.01 6.44 -5.47
CA SER A 121 14.37 6.16 -4.07
C SER A 121 14.42 7.42 -3.19
N LEU A 122 14.48 8.62 -3.79
CA LEU A 122 14.36 9.90 -3.10
C LEU A 122 12.91 10.41 -3.07
N ALA A 123 11.97 9.66 -3.66
CA ALA A 123 10.56 10.03 -3.60
C ALA A 123 10.09 10.10 -2.13
N PRO A 124 9.18 11.02 -1.79
CA PRO A 124 8.70 11.16 -0.43
C PRO A 124 8.13 9.83 0.09
N LEU A 125 8.30 9.60 1.36
CA LEU A 125 7.74 8.44 2.05
C LEU A 125 6.22 8.44 1.86
N ALA A 126 5.67 7.29 1.45
CA ALA A 126 4.30 7.23 0.95
C ALA A 126 3.33 6.58 1.94
N ARG A 127 3.84 5.91 2.99
CA ARG A 127 3.01 5.18 3.95
C ARG A 127 3.76 4.85 5.24
N TRP A 128 3.02 4.52 6.26
CA TRP A 128 3.50 3.86 7.46
C TRP A 128 3.65 2.36 7.24
N LEU A 129 4.61 1.72 7.91
CA LEU A 129 4.78 0.27 7.92
C LEU A 129 4.88 -0.23 9.36
N VAL A 130 3.80 -0.81 9.86
CA VAL A 130 3.74 -1.43 11.19
C VAL A 130 4.43 -2.79 11.13
N ILE A 131 5.47 -2.99 11.94
CA ILE A 131 6.20 -4.26 12.04
C ILE A 131 5.93 -4.87 13.41
N GLU A 132 5.03 -5.85 13.46
CA GLU A 132 4.59 -6.50 14.70
C GLU A 132 4.34 -8.00 14.44
N PRO A 133 4.94 -8.92 15.25
CA PRO A 133 4.74 -10.35 15.08
C PRO A 133 3.32 -10.82 15.47
N ASP A 134 2.73 -10.25 16.53
CA ASP A 134 1.39 -10.65 16.96
C ASP A 134 0.33 -10.17 15.96
N PRO A 135 -0.43 -11.08 15.32
CA PRO A 135 -1.36 -10.73 14.25
C PRO A 135 -2.52 -9.86 14.74
N GLU A 136 -3.01 -10.09 15.96
CA GLU A 136 -4.16 -9.34 16.47
C GLU A 136 -3.74 -7.94 16.92
N LEU A 137 -2.62 -7.83 17.64
CA LEU A 137 -2.05 -6.53 18.01
C LEU A 137 -1.70 -5.71 16.75
N ARG A 138 -1.08 -6.35 15.77
CA ARG A 138 -0.75 -5.71 14.47
C ARG A 138 -1.98 -5.11 13.82
N LYS A 139 -3.09 -5.87 13.75
CA LYS A 139 -4.35 -5.43 13.19
C LYS A 139 -4.96 -4.24 13.95
N ILE A 140 -4.98 -4.29 15.28
CA ILE A 140 -5.52 -3.21 16.11
C ILE A 140 -4.71 -1.93 15.90
N VAL A 141 -3.37 -2.01 15.99
CA VAL A 141 -2.48 -0.87 15.79
C VAL A 141 -2.65 -0.27 14.39
N THR A 142 -2.75 -1.11 13.35
CA THR A 142 -2.97 -0.65 11.98
C THR A 142 -4.26 0.17 11.87
N VAL A 143 -5.38 -0.34 12.36
CA VAL A 143 -6.69 0.35 12.31
C VAL A 143 -6.66 1.65 13.13
N GLU A 144 -6.01 1.67 14.29
CA GLU A 144 -5.87 2.89 15.08
C GLU A 144 -5.01 3.95 14.38
N MET A 145 -3.92 3.55 13.74
CA MET A 145 -3.09 4.45 12.92
C MET A 145 -3.86 4.98 11.72
N GLU A 146 -4.54 4.13 10.96
CA GLU A 146 -5.39 4.54 9.82
C GLU A 146 -6.48 5.54 10.22
N SER A 147 -7.06 5.38 11.41
CA SER A 147 -8.07 6.30 11.92
C SER A 147 -7.51 7.64 12.40
N SER A 148 -6.20 7.75 12.59
CA SER A 148 -5.54 8.88 13.28
C SER A 148 -4.55 9.63 12.42
N LEU A 149 -4.02 9.02 11.36
CA LEU A 149 -2.96 9.54 10.50
C LEU A 149 -3.47 9.76 9.07
N ALA A 150 -2.76 10.58 8.30
CA ALA A 150 -3.13 10.92 6.93
C ALA A 150 -2.53 9.98 5.90
N LEU A 151 -1.30 9.49 6.14
CA LEU A 151 -0.65 8.54 5.24
C LEU A 151 -1.26 7.13 5.38
N PRO A 152 -1.36 6.38 4.28
CA PRO A 152 -1.78 4.98 4.31
C PRO A 152 -0.91 4.15 5.26
N VAL A 153 -1.49 3.14 5.87
CA VAL A 153 -0.79 2.23 6.79
C VAL A 153 -0.72 0.83 6.17
N ALA A 154 0.50 0.32 6.04
CA ALA A 154 0.75 -1.09 5.73
C ALA A 154 1.25 -1.80 6.99
N ALA A 155 1.16 -3.11 7.02
CA ALA A 155 1.63 -3.89 8.15
C ALA A 155 2.27 -5.20 7.68
N CYS A 156 3.31 -5.64 8.37
CA CYS A 156 3.97 -6.92 8.10
C CYS A 156 4.50 -7.56 9.39
N THR A 157 4.84 -8.84 9.29
CA THR A 157 5.61 -9.53 10.32
C THR A 157 7.10 -9.18 10.21
N PRO A 158 7.90 -9.44 11.25
CA PRO A 158 9.35 -9.33 11.16
C PRO A 158 9.97 -10.23 10.08
N ASP A 159 9.42 -11.41 9.85
CA ASP A 159 9.91 -12.36 8.85
C ASP A 159 9.65 -11.85 7.42
N GLU A 160 8.43 -11.37 7.15
CA GLU A 160 8.11 -10.69 5.88
C GLU A 160 8.97 -9.45 5.64
N CYS A 161 9.26 -8.68 6.71
CA CYS A 161 10.18 -7.54 6.65
C CYS A 161 11.60 -7.99 6.29
N ALA A 162 12.09 -9.09 6.88
CA ALA A 162 13.41 -9.65 6.58
C ALA A 162 13.50 -10.13 5.13
N GLU A 163 12.50 -10.87 4.65
CA GLU A 163 12.42 -11.34 3.26
C GLU A 163 12.41 -10.17 2.27
N ALA A 164 11.58 -9.15 2.53
CA ALA A 164 11.51 -7.95 1.71
C ALA A 164 12.84 -7.17 1.70
N SER A 165 13.57 -7.14 2.83
CA SER A 165 14.90 -6.51 2.91
C SER A 165 15.97 -7.27 2.14
N LEU A 166 15.89 -8.60 2.07
CA LEU A 166 16.81 -9.44 1.29
C LEU A 166 16.55 -9.33 -0.22
N LEU A 167 15.29 -9.06 -0.60
CA LEU A 167 14.87 -8.88 -1.99
C LEU A 167 15.17 -7.46 -2.52
N GLU A 168 16.09 -6.71 -1.92
CA GLU A 168 16.51 -5.33 -2.28
C GLU A 168 16.72 -5.06 -3.79
N ARG A 169 16.56 -6.05 -4.63
CA ARG A 169 16.65 -5.96 -6.10
C ARG A 169 15.31 -5.76 -6.81
N SER A 170 14.18 -5.91 -6.15
CA SER A 170 12.86 -5.64 -6.73
C SER A 170 12.30 -4.33 -6.15
N GLU A 171 12.06 -3.38 -7.02
CA GLU A 171 11.58 -2.01 -6.74
C GLU A 171 10.17 -1.97 -6.11
N GLU A 172 9.56 -3.12 -5.85
CA GLU A 172 8.22 -3.31 -5.27
C GLU A 172 8.23 -3.53 -3.75
N THR A 173 9.41 -3.53 -3.10
CA THR A 173 9.45 -3.80 -1.65
C THR A 173 8.71 -2.72 -0.88
N GLN A 174 7.74 -3.15 -0.10
CA GLN A 174 6.90 -2.30 0.76
C GLN A 174 7.74 -1.38 1.68
N ILE A 175 9.02 -1.70 1.91
CA ILE A 175 9.93 -1.00 2.80
C ILE A 175 10.50 0.27 2.18
N ALA A 176 10.80 0.27 0.88
CA ALA A 176 11.56 1.35 0.22
C ALA A 176 10.92 2.76 0.30
N ARG A 177 9.59 2.83 0.46
CA ARG A 177 8.83 4.09 0.56
C ARG A 177 7.98 4.15 1.83
N SER A 178 8.38 3.42 2.85
CA SER A 178 7.63 3.31 4.09
C SER A 178 8.40 3.91 5.26
N ILE A 179 7.66 4.42 6.22
CA ILE A 179 8.17 4.82 7.52
C ILE A 179 7.94 3.62 8.45
N PRO A 180 8.96 2.81 8.73
CA PRO A 180 8.80 1.67 9.61
C PRO A 180 8.56 2.12 11.03
N VAL A 181 7.57 1.49 11.67
CA VAL A 181 7.19 1.73 13.06
C VAL A 181 7.07 0.41 13.81
N CYS A 182 7.48 0.40 15.06
CA CYS A 182 7.30 -0.75 15.94
C CYS A 182 7.21 -0.35 17.41
N LEU A 183 6.86 -1.31 18.25
CA LEU A 183 6.89 -1.15 19.70
C LEU A 183 8.33 -1.12 20.25
N PRO A 184 8.59 -0.46 21.39
CA PRO A 184 9.90 -0.39 22.02
C PRO A 184 10.53 -1.75 22.27
N SER A 185 9.74 -2.73 22.69
CA SER A 185 10.19 -4.11 22.95
C SER A 185 10.69 -4.83 21.70
N LYS A 186 10.31 -4.39 20.51
CA LYS A 186 10.70 -4.97 19.22
C LYS A 186 11.77 -4.16 18.48
N ALA A 187 12.06 -2.93 18.91
CA ALA A 187 12.94 -2.00 18.21
C ALA A 187 14.35 -2.56 17.93
N ALA A 188 14.94 -3.26 18.88
CA ALA A 188 16.27 -3.86 18.71
C ALA A 188 16.29 -4.97 17.65
N MET A 189 15.23 -5.77 17.58
CA MET A 189 15.05 -6.81 16.56
C MET A 189 14.81 -6.18 15.19
N VAL A 190 13.84 -5.29 15.10
CA VAL A 190 13.43 -4.66 13.83
C VAL A 190 14.57 -3.88 13.19
N ARG A 191 15.39 -3.15 13.98
CA ARG A 191 16.57 -2.43 13.45
C ARG A 191 17.56 -3.32 12.71
N LYS A 192 17.68 -4.60 13.11
CA LYS A 192 18.57 -5.56 12.44
C LYS A 192 18.04 -6.05 11.11
N LEU A 193 16.74 -5.92 10.90
CA LEU A 193 16.04 -6.38 9.68
C LEU A 193 15.95 -5.29 8.61
N LEU A 194 16.07 -4.03 9.03
CA LEU A 194 15.94 -2.89 8.12
C LEU A 194 17.27 -2.59 7.41
N PRO A 195 17.22 -2.09 6.17
CA PRO A 195 18.41 -1.62 5.46
C PRO A 195 19.16 -0.54 6.25
N ALA A 196 20.50 -0.51 6.09
CA ALA A 196 21.34 0.48 6.74
C ALA A 196 20.90 1.91 6.38
N GLY A 197 20.73 2.76 7.40
CA GLY A 197 20.28 4.14 7.23
C GLY A 197 18.75 4.34 7.25
N THR A 198 17.96 3.27 7.35
CA THR A 198 16.52 3.40 7.53
C THR A 198 16.18 3.95 8.91
N VAL A 199 15.41 5.02 8.96
CA VAL A 199 14.92 5.60 10.22
C VAL A 199 13.73 4.77 10.72
N LEU A 200 13.90 4.14 11.89
CA LEU A 200 12.86 3.41 12.58
C LEU A 200 12.20 4.30 13.62
N THR A 201 10.91 4.52 13.49
CA THR A 201 10.11 5.23 14.48
C THR A 201 9.56 4.24 15.52
N VAL A 202 9.68 4.59 16.80
CA VAL A 202 9.18 3.77 17.90
C VAL A 202 8.00 4.50 18.53
N PHE A 203 6.86 3.83 18.61
CA PHE A 203 5.67 4.36 19.27
C PHE A 203 5.35 3.55 20.54
N GLN A 204 4.69 4.17 21.49
CA GLN A 204 4.23 3.49 22.68
C GLN A 204 2.75 3.17 22.60
N ILE A 205 2.37 2.08 23.20
CA ILE A 205 0.96 1.79 23.48
C ILE A 205 0.64 2.21 24.91
N ASN A 206 -0.59 2.64 25.13
CA ASN A 206 -1.11 2.85 26.47
C ASN A 206 -0.95 1.55 27.25
N PRO A 207 -0.28 1.57 28.40
CA PRO A 207 -0.36 0.43 29.29
C PRO A 207 -1.83 0.24 29.64
N VAL A 208 -2.41 -0.90 29.25
CA VAL A 208 -3.84 -1.19 29.50
C VAL A 208 -4.16 -0.98 30.99
N ALA A 209 -3.22 -1.34 31.86
CA ALA A 209 -3.31 -1.11 33.29
C ALA A 209 -3.49 0.37 33.67
N SER A 210 -2.55 1.23 33.26
CA SER A 210 -2.56 2.65 33.66
C SER A 210 -3.71 3.42 33.06
N ALA A 211 -4.12 3.08 31.84
CA ALA A 211 -5.24 3.78 31.20
C ALA A 211 -6.59 3.34 31.74
N LEU A 212 -6.76 2.08 32.14
CA LEU A 212 -7.94 1.62 32.87
C LEU A 212 -8.00 2.26 34.26
N GLU A 213 -6.86 2.32 34.96
CA GLU A 213 -6.78 2.94 36.27
C GLU A 213 -7.15 4.44 36.26
N ALA A 214 -6.64 5.18 35.27
CA ALA A 214 -6.92 6.60 35.11
C ALA A 214 -8.37 6.93 34.74
N ASN A 215 -9.10 5.97 34.17
CA ASN A 215 -10.48 6.13 33.70
C ASN A 215 -11.43 5.10 34.31
N LEU A 216 -11.11 4.59 35.49
CA LEU A 216 -11.80 3.46 36.09
C LEU A 216 -13.30 3.69 36.22
N GLU A 217 -13.69 4.90 36.64
CA GLU A 217 -15.10 5.33 36.77
C GLU A 217 -15.87 5.17 35.43
N ARG A 218 -15.20 5.34 34.31
CA ARG A 218 -15.81 5.19 32.99
C ARG A 218 -16.06 3.72 32.59
N TYR A 219 -15.29 2.81 33.18
CA TYR A 219 -15.35 1.37 32.87
C TYR A 219 -16.12 0.56 33.90
N LEU A 220 -16.39 1.14 35.09
CA LEU A 220 -17.21 0.51 36.08
C LEU A 220 -18.67 0.91 35.89
N PRO A 221 -19.60 -0.03 36.09
CA PRO A 221 -21.02 0.28 36.02
C PRO A 221 -21.46 1.18 37.18
N GLU A 222 -22.49 1.97 36.96
CA GLU A 222 -23.08 2.85 38.01
C GLU A 222 -23.65 2.01 39.18
N HIS A 223 -24.09 0.80 38.89
CA HIS A 223 -24.61 -0.13 39.88
C HIS A 223 -23.74 -1.37 39.99
N SER A 224 -23.38 -1.78 41.19
CA SER A 224 -22.52 -2.93 41.47
C SER A 224 -23.07 -4.28 40.99
N ALA A 225 -24.34 -4.36 40.64
CA ALA A 225 -25.00 -5.53 40.12
C ALA A 225 -24.98 -5.66 38.59
N ASP A 226 -24.54 -4.61 37.88
CA ASP A 226 -24.55 -4.61 36.41
C ASP A 226 -23.45 -5.47 35.88
N LEU A 227 -23.76 -6.14 34.78
CA LEU A 227 -22.80 -7.00 34.04
C LEU A 227 -21.95 -6.15 33.12
N VAL A 228 -20.63 -6.26 33.20
CA VAL A 228 -19.66 -5.59 32.33
C VAL A 228 -19.04 -6.62 31.37
N GLY A 229 -18.95 -6.29 30.09
CA GLY A 229 -18.29 -7.12 29.08
C GLY A 229 -16.84 -6.72 28.87
N ILE A 230 -15.98 -7.68 28.63
CA ILE A 230 -14.65 -7.48 28.00
C ILE A 230 -14.59 -8.36 26.77
N ALA A 231 -14.29 -7.79 25.63
CA ALA A 231 -14.14 -8.54 24.39
C ALA A 231 -12.98 -8.01 23.56
N SER A 232 -12.16 -8.90 23.02
CA SER A 232 -11.07 -8.57 22.12
C SER A 232 -10.64 -9.80 21.32
N HIS A 233 -10.05 -9.60 20.16
CA HIS A 233 -9.32 -10.62 19.44
C HIS A 233 -7.93 -10.85 20.06
N TRP A 234 -7.37 -9.84 20.72
CA TRP A 234 -6.06 -9.92 21.35
C TRP A 234 -6.15 -10.43 22.79
N GLY A 235 -5.67 -11.65 23.00
CA GLY A 235 -5.79 -12.35 24.30
C GLY A 235 -5.11 -11.62 25.46
N GLU A 236 -4.01 -10.89 25.20
CA GLU A 236 -3.34 -10.09 26.22
C GLU A 236 -4.22 -8.95 26.73
N PHE A 237 -4.96 -8.29 25.84
CA PHE A 237 -5.93 -7.28 26.21
C PHE A 237 -6.99 -7.83 27.15
N GLN A 238 -7.55 -9.01 26.83
CA GLN A 238 -8.56 -9.65 27.70
C GLN A 238 -8.00 -9.97 29.09
N ARG A 239 -6.78 -10.53 29.13
CA ARG A 239 -6.12 -10.92 30.38
C ARG A 239 -5.87 -9.72 31.28
N ILE A 240 -5.29 -8.65 30.75
CA ILE A 240 -4.98 -7.45 31.51
C ILE A 240 -6.26 -6.74 31.92
N GLY A 241 -7.20 -6.54 30.97
CA GLY A 241 -8.49 -5.89 31.23
C GLY A 241 -9.27 -6.59 32.36
N ARG A 242 -9.35 -7.93 32.30
CA ARG A 242 -9.95 -8.72 33.37
C ARG A 242 -9.29 -8.47 34.72
N THR A 243 -7.97 -8.55 34.78
CA THR A 243 -7.22 -8.37 36.02
C THR A 243 -7.47 -6.99 36.63
N MET A 244 -7.45 -5.96 35.80
CA MET A 244 -7.64 -4.56 36.26
C MET A 244 -9.06 -4.29 36.75
N ILE A 245 -10.07 -4.75 36.03
CA ILE A 245 -11.48 -4.53 36.40
C ILE A 245 -11.82 -5.29 37.69
N LEU A 246 -11.30 -6.51 37.88
CA LEU A 246 -11.46 -7.23 39.15
C LEU A 246 -10.71 -6.55 40.30
N ALA A 247 -9.49 -6.05 40.05
CA ALA A 247 -8.74 -5.30 41.04
C ALA A 247 -9.44 -3.96 41.46
N ALA A 248 -10.23 -3.40 40.54
CA ALA A 248 -11.05 -2.24 40.78
C ALA A 248 -12.31 -2.50 41.64
N GLY A 249 -12.57 -3.77 42.00
CA GLY A 249 -13.64 -4.14 42.91
C GLY A 249 -14.89 -4.71 42.23
N LEU A 250 -14.89 -4.89 40.89
CA LEU A 250 -16.01 -5.59 40.26
C LEU A 250 -16.00 -7.07 40.64
N SER A 251 -17.16 -7.59 41.08
CA SER A 251 -17.30 -9.03 41.37
C SER A 251 -17.10 -9.88 40.10
N PRO A 252 -16.40 -11.04 40.18
CA PRO A 252 -16.17 -11.91 39.04
C PRO A 252 -17.45 -12.36 38.33
N GLU A 253 -18.55 -12.52 39.07
CA GLU A 253 -19.88 -12.85 38.58
C GLU A 253 -20.50 -11.77 37.68
N ASN A 254 -20.07 -10.53 37.85
CA ASN A 254 -20.53 -9.38 37.08
C ASN A 254 -19.61 -9.07 35.88
N LEU A 255 -18.63 -9.93 35.60
CA LEU A 255 -17.70 -9.75 34.50
C LEU A 255 -17.84 -10.84 33.45
N LEU A 256 -18.21 -10.46 32.22
CA LEU A 256 -18.32 -11.33 31.07
C LEU A 256 -17.14 -11.15 30.13
N VAL A 257 -16.19 -12.08 30.13
CA VAL A 257 -15.03 -12.03 29.21
C VAL A 257 -15.29 -12.87 27.97
N ARG A 258 -15.05 -12.32 26.78
CA ARG A 258 -15.23 -12.98 25.49
C ARG A 258 -13.98 -12.89 24.63
N ASP A 259 -13.54 -14.05 24.19
CA ASP A 259 -12.48 -14.19 23.19
C ASP A 259 -13.09 -14.06 21.79
N ALA A 260 -12.84 -12.93 21.14
CA ALA A 260 -13.46 -12.60 19.85
C ALA A 260 -12.90 -13.44 18.68
N THR A 261 -11.87 -14.26 18.92
CA THR A 261 -11.40 -15.24 17.94
C THR A 261 -12.29 -16.49 17.88
N ARG A 262 -13.14 -16.72 18.91
CA ARG A 262 -13.96 -17.93 19.03
C ARG A 262 -15.35 -17.75 18.42
N PRO A 263 -15.90 -18.78 17.78
CA PRO A 263 -17.29 -18.75 17.31
C PRO A 263 -18.27 -18.47 18.45
N GLY A 264 -19.27 -17.61 18.19
CA GLY A 264 -20.31 -17.30 19.17
C GLY A 264 -19.91 -16.37 20.31
N TRP A 265 -18.76 -15.73 20.24
CA TRP A 265 -18.23 -14.81 21.26
C TRP A 265 -19.18 -13.67 21.62
N LYS A 266 -20.06 -13.27 20.70
CA LYS A 266 -21.02 -12.18 20.91
C LYS A 266 -22.14 -12.51 21.89
N ARG A 267 -22.36 -13.80 22.19
CA ARG A 267 -23.48 -14.26 23.02
C ARG A 267 -23.39 -13.71 24.45
N GLY A 268 -24.45 -13.06 24.90
CA GLY A 268 -24.60 -12.49 26.24
C GLY A 268 -23.99 -11.09 26.41
N LEU A 269 -23.29 -10.56 25.40
CA LEU A 269 -22.77 -9.20 25.46
C LEU A 269 -23.88 -8.15 25.37
N GLU A 270 -25.01 -8.47 24.77
CA GLU A 270 -26.21 -7.64 24.71
C GLU A 270 -26.84 -7.35 26.07
N SER A 271 -26.52 -8.17 27.09
CA SER A 271 -27.05 -8.01 28.47
C SER A 271 -26.08 -7.25 29.36
N THR A 272 -24.96 -6.76 28.84
CA THR A 272 -23.98 -5.97 29.60
C THR A 272 -24.31 -4.49 29.56
N SER A 273 -23.99 -3.76 30.63
CA SER A 273 -24.09 -2.28 30.67
C SER A 273 -23.12 -1.61 29.73
N GLY A 274 -21.99 -2.26 29.40
CA GLY A 274 -21.02 -1.84 28.41
C GLY A 274 -20.00 -2.93 28.13
N VAL A 275 -19.37 -2.87 26.95
CA VAL A 275 -18.33 -3.82 26.53
C VAL A 275 -17.02 -3.08 26.32
N ILE A 276 -16.06 -3.33 27.20
CA ILE A 276 -14.69 -2.82 27.06
C ILE A 276 -14.00 -3.63 25.95
N CYS A 277 -13.56 -2.95 24.90
CA CYS A 277 -13.00 -3.61 23.72
C CYS A 277 -12.00 -2.71 22.97
N ASP A 278 -11.19 -3.31 22.13
CA ASP A 278 -10.39 -2.59 21.15
C ASP A 278 -11.23 -2.09 19.95
N ILE A 279 -10.65 -1.22 19.13
CA ILE A 279 -11.34 -0.58 18.00
C ILE A 279 -11.82 -1.60 16.94
N VAL A 280 -11.09 -2.69 16.73
CA VAL A 280 -11.44 -3.73 15.75
C VAL A 280 -12.63 -4.54 16.24
N THR A 281 -12.61 -4.90 17.52
CA THR A 281 -13.69 -5.63 18.18
C THR A 281 -14.96 -4.78 18.27
N ALA A 282 -14.82 -3.48 18.57
CA ALA A 282 -15.94 -2.54 18.62
C ALA A 282 -16.75 -2.49 17.33
N GLN A 283 -16.08 -2.53 16.17
CA GLN A 283 -16.74 -2.53 14.86
C GLN A 283 -17.56 -3.80 14.58
N GLN A 284 -17.29 -4.87 15.30
CA GLN A 284 -17.94 -6.18 15.12
C GLN A 284 -19.03 -6.47 16.16
N LEU A 285 -19.17 -5.60 17.19
CA LEU A 285 -20.19 -5.77 18.22
C LEU A 285 -21.60 -5.67 17.63
N PRO A 286 -22.59 -6.39 18.20
CA PRO A 286 -24.00 -6.17 17.90
C PRO A 286 -24.41 -4.73 18.18
N LYS A 287 -25.35 -4.19 17.41
CA LYS A 287 -25.84 -2.81 17.57
C LYS A 287 -26.48 -2.52 18.95
N GLN A 288 -26.92 -3.56 19.64
CA GLN A 288 -27.51 -3.46 20.99
C GLN A 288 -26.45 -3.32 22.08
N CYS A 289 -25.19 -3.67 21.80
CA CYS A 289 -24.11 -3.52 22.75
C CYS A 289 -23.60 -2.08 22.80
N PHE A 290 -23.22 -1.62 23.97
CA PHE A 290 -22.58 -0.33 24.17
C PHE A 290 -21.06 -0.48 24.21
N PRO A 291 -20.31 -0.14 23.14
CA PRO A 291 -18.86 -0.31 23.12
C PRO A 291 -18.17 0.79 23.95
N ILE A 292 -17.30 0.39 24.87
CA ILE A 292 -16.35 1.24 25.57
C ILE A 292 -14.99 1.00 24.94
N VAL A 293 -14.66 1.79 23.91
CA VAL A 293 -13.46 1.57 23.10
C VAL A 293 -12.22 2.04 23.86
N PHE A 294 -11.32 1.10 24.11
CA PHE A 294 -9.99 1.36 24.62
C PHE A 294 -9.01 1.50 23.45
N ARG A 295 -8.35 2.65 23.35
CA ARG A 295 -7.33 2.88 22.34
C ARG A 295 -5.96 2.45 22.87
N LEU A 296 -5.27 1.62 22.08
CA LEU A 296 -3.93 1.17 22.43
C LEU A 296 -2.87 2.24 22.19
N LEU A 297 -2.98 3.02 21.12
CA LEU A 297 -2.03 4.11 20.85
C LEU A 297 -2.28 5.27 21.83
N ASP A 298 -1.23 5.71 22.50
CA ASP A 298 -1.33 6.87 23.35
C ASP A 298 -1.41 8.18 22.55
N ALA A 299 -2.00 9.22 23.16
CA ALA A 299 -2.17 10.51 22.49
C ALA A 299 -0.81 11.17 22.14
N ALA A 300 0.22 10.93 22.94
CA ALA A 300 1.55 11.49 22.72
C ALA A 300 2.21 10.83 21.49
N SER A 301 2.11 9.50 21.36
CA SER A 301 2.60 8.78 20.19
C SER A 301 1.86 9.21 18.92
N ILE A 302 0.54 9.35 18.96
CA ILE A 302 -0.22 9.85 17.80
C ILE A 302 0.22 11.26 17.42
N ALA A 303 0.41 12.16 18.39
CA ALA A 303 0.89 13.52 18.14
C ALA A 303 2.29 13.53 17.52
N GLN A 304 3.20 12.67 18.00
CA GLN A 304 4.55 12.50 17.44
C GLN A 304 4.49 12.01 15.99
N LEU A 305 3.68 11.00 15.70
CA LEU A 305 3.54 10.46 14.35
C LEU A 305 2.95 11.50 13.38
N ARG A 306 1.94 12.28 13.82
CA ARG A 306 1.38 13.39 13.03
C ARG A 306 2.40 14.50 12.76
N ALA A 307 3.21 14.86 13.76
CA ALA A 307 4.27 15.84 13.58
C ALA A 307 5.29 15.38 12.51
N LEU A 308 5.67 14.09 12.55
CA LEU A 308 6.54 13.51 11.55
C LEU A 308 5.91 13.49 10.14
N GLU A 309 4.62 13.20 10.01
CA GLU A 309 3.90 13.32 8.73
C GLU A 309 3.95 14.76 8.20
N ALA A 310 3.71 15.74 9.05
CA ALA A 310 3.74 17.15 8.66
C ALA A 310 5.14 17.58 8.21
N GLU A 311 6.19 17.17 8.91
CA GLU A 311 7.58 17.44 8.51
C GLU A 311 7.92 16.80 7.16
N LEU A 312 7.51 15.56 6.92
CA LEU A 312 7.75 14.84 5.66
C LEU A 312 6.95 15.45 4.49
N SER A 313 5.75 15.95 4.76
CA SER A 313 4.92 16.63 3.76
C SER A 313 5.42 18.04 3.45
N ALA A 314 6.08 18.71 4.39
CA ALA A 314 6.65 20.04 4.21
C ALA A 314 7.96 20.04 3.39
N VAL A 315 8.60 18.88 3.26
CA VAL A 315 9.74 18.68 2.35
C VAL A 315 9.19 18.49 0.93
N GLU A 316 8.57 19.53 0.36
CA GLU A 316 8.45 19.61 -1.10
C GLU A 316 9.86 19.53 -1.68
N PRO A 317 10.12 18.63 -2.65
CA PRO A 317 11.39 18.68 -3.35
C PRO A 317 11.49 20.06 -3.98
N ALA A 318 12.43 20.87 -3.52
CA ALA A 318 12.79 22.10 -4.22
C ALA A 318 13.17 21.69 -5.65
N ILE A 319 12.23 21.90 -6.57
CA ILE A 319 12.46 21.72 -7.99
C ILE A 319 13.29 22.94 -8.40
N TYR A 320 14.61 22.74 -8.46
CA TYR A 320 15.52 23.63 -9.19
C TYR A 320 15.84 23.04 -10.56
#